data_8877ec219619677522f4d0c2668b4213
#
_entry.id   8877ec219619677522f4d0c2668b4213
#
_cell.length_a   1.000
_cell.length_b   1.000
_cell.length_c   1.000
_cell.angle_alpha   90.00
_cell.angle_beta   90.00
_cell.angle_gamma   90.00
#
_symmetry.space_group_name_H-M   'P 1'
#
loop_
_entity.id
_entity.type
_entity.pdbx_description
1 polymer ?
#
loop_
_entity_poly.entity_id
_entity_poly.type
_entity_poly.pdbx_seq_one_letter_code
_entity_poly.pdbx_strand_id
1 'polypeptide(L)'
;MVEIRVDNGADGQPESRWAMVISINPGAPLGGSVTQYFLGDFNGTHFIPDDALTRLTDFAKDNYAGQFFYGIPADQDQISLAWASNWQYTNVVPTAGQELGDGFRSAMSVARGHYLKNLPRQGLTMVQYPTNLEAVIDSELASNSSLGNGTVLVDYAQVESGALYFEANITGISGSDALDGTLNFTFLSSVSGESVSGGIILPADSVVWLDRGKTNGFDHPLFTDKFSYGALYDPAQQAYRLSGIVDRSIIEIFFNGGEAAATSVFFPTRPLDTMILKTAGLNDTVTASVAVWSLKATWLDQADSNDTVRGNVTTGGSSTTSRRSTNLF
;
A
#
# COMPACT_ATOMS: atom_id res chain seq x y z
N MET A 1 5.82 -11.77 17.20
CA MET A 1 4.44 -12.27 17.41
C MET A 1 3.59 -11.15 17.93
N VAL A 2 2.36 -11.07 17.50
CA VAL A 2 1.40 -10.03 17.87
C VAL A 2 0.03 -10.68 18.06
N GLU A 3 -0.73 -10.21 19.04
CA GLU A 3 -2.11 -10.61 19.24
C GLU A 3 -3.01 -9.63 18.49
N ILE A 4 -3.90 -10.16 17.64
CA ILE A 4 -4.71 -9.37 16.71
C ILE A 4 -6.18 -9.72 16.94
N ARG A 5 -7.03 -8.68 17.09
CA ARG A 5 -8.47 -8.88 17.24
C ARG A 5 -9.09 -9.52 15.99
N VAL A 6 -10.13 -10.30 16.21
CA VAL A 6 -10.95 -10.88 15.14
C VAL A 6 -12.21 -10.02 14.98
N ASP A 7 -12.53 -9.65 13.74
CA ASP A 7 -13.77 -8.98 13.41
C ASP A 7 -14.88 -10.03 13.23
N ASN A 8 -15.62 -10.27 14.29
CA ASN A 8 -16.66 -11.31 14.35
C ASN A 8 -18.05 -10.82 13.88
N GLY A 9 -18.15 -9.59 13.37
CA GLY A 9 -19.43 -9.03 12.94
C GLY A 9 -20.43 -8.90 14.09
N ALA A 10 -21.60 -9.53 13.96
CA ALA A 10 -22.74 -9.35 14.88
C ALA A 10 -22.62 -10.06 16.26
N ASP A 11 -21.68 -10.96 16.45
CA ASP A 11 -21.64 -11.83 17.65
C ASP A 11 -21.00 -11.17 18.89
N GLY A 12 -20.40 -10.00 18.73
CA GLY A 12 -20.07 -9.05 19.80
C GLY A 12 -19.11 -9.51 20.90
N GLN A 13 -18.50 -10.68 20.78
CA GLN A 13 -17.48 -11.13 21.73
C GLN A 13 -16.09 -10.74 21.21
N PRO A 14 -15.26 -10.08 22.01
CA PRO A 14 -13.89 -9.80 21.64
C PRO A 14 -13.13 -11.14 21.55
N GLU A 15 -12.79 -11.52 20.35
CA GLU A 15 -11.90 -12.64 20.07
C GLU A 15 -10.59 -12.10 19.49
N SER A 16 -9.49 -12.66 19.92
CA SER A 16 -8.17 -12.37 19.36
C SER A 16 -7.45 -13.67 19.01
N ARG A 17 -6.51 -13.58 18.06
CA ARG A 17 -5.62 -14.68 17.70
C ARG A 17 -4.20 -14.17 17.62
N TRP A 18 -3.27 -15.04 17.94
CA TRP A 18 -1.86 -14.75 17.76
C TRP A 18 -1.46 -14.91 16.31
N ALA A 19 -0.73 -13.92 15.80
CA ALA A 19 -0.06 -13.97 14.51
C ALA A 19 1.46 -14.04 14.73
N MET A 20 2.09 -15.09 14.21
CA MET A 20 3.53 -15.16 14.07
C MET A 20 3.89 -14.59 12.70
N VAL A 21 4.42 -13.37 12.69
CA VAL A 21 4.81 -12.66 11.46
C VAL A 21 6.31 -12.84 11.26
N ILE A 22 6.69 -13.30 10.08
CA ILE A 22 8.07 -13.63 9.72
C ILE A 22 8.41 -12.97 8.39
N SER A 23 9.49 -12.24 8.37
CA SER A 23 10.06 -11.72 7.12
C SER A 23 11.21 -12.62 6.67
N ILE A 24 11.11 -13.12 5.47
CA ILE A 24 12.09 -14.04 4.88
C ILE A 24 12.83 -13.41 3.72
N ASN A 25 14.12 -13.74 3.59
CA ASN A 25 14.97 -13.42 2.46
C ASN A 25 16.23 -14.33 2.47
N PRO A 26 16.54 -15.06 1.40
CA PRO A 26 15.70 -15.33 0.21
C PRO A 26 14.60 -16.34 0.49
N GLY A 27 13.76 -16.63 -0.50
CA GLY A 27 12.80 -17.73 -0.44
C GLY A 27 11.34 -17.33 -0.56
N ALA A 28 11.06 -16.04 -0.83
CA ALA A 28 9.70 -15.59 -1.12
C ALA A 28 9.12 -16.30 -2.35
N PRO A 29 7.82 -16.59 -2.40
CA PRO A 29 7.17 -17.23 -3.54
C PRO A 29 7.36 -16.49 -4.87
N LEU A 30 7.41 -15.15 -4.83
CA LEU A 30 7.69 -14.30 -5.99
C LEU A 30 9.18 -13.99 -6.15
N GLY A 31 10.02 -14.55 -5.30
CA GLY A 31 11.47 -14.33 -5.26
C GLY A 31 11.90 -13.23 -4.30
N GLY A 32 13.09 -13.40 -3.73
CA GLY A 32 13.71 -12.46 -2.80
C GLY A 32 13.04 -12.40 -1.44
N SER A 33 12.53 -11.24 -1.10
CA SER A 33 12.00 -10.92 0.21
C SER A 33 10.47 -10.95 0.25
N VAL A 34 9.90 -11.27 1.40
CA VAL A 34 8.46 -11.16 1.69
C VAL A 34 8.21 -11.14 3.19
N THR A 35 7.13 -10.54 3.60
CA THR A 35 6.55 -10.72 4.94
C THR A 35 5.40 -11.73 4.85
N GLN A 36 5.49 -12.78 5.68
CA GLN A 36 4.49 -13.84 5.77
C GLN A 36 3.99 -13.99 7.21
N TYR A 37 2.83 -14.62 7.40
CA TYR A 37 2.30 -14.84 8.73
C TYR A 37 1.61 -16.20 8.87
N PHE A 38 1.57 -16.67 10.12
CA PHE A 38 0.84 -17.85 10.57
C PHE A 38 -0.07 -17.44 11.70
N LEU A 39 -1.28 -17.98 11.71
CA LEU A 39 -2.22 -17.79 12.81
C LEU A 39 -2.16 -18.97 13.77
N GLY A 40 -2.42 -18.76 15.04
CA GLY A 40 -2.37 -19.80 16.03
C GLY A 40 -2.52 -19.31 17.47
N ASP A 41 -2.13 -20.15 18.40
CA ASP A 41 -2.11 -19.84 19.82
C ASP A 41 -0.68 -19.70 20.35
N PHE A 42 -0.48 -18.81 21.31
CA PHE A 42 0.79 -18.63 21.99
C PHE A 42 0.60 -18.74 23.51
N ASN A 43 1.25 -19.71 24.14
CA ASN A 43 1.12 -19.98 25.57
C ASN A 43 2.17 -19.29 26.45
N GLY A 44 2.90 -18.30 25.90
CA GLY A 44 4.01 -17.62 26.56
C GLY A 44 5.39 -18.25 26.29
N THR A 45 5.43 -19.48 25.76
CA THR A 45 6.68 -20.22 25.48
C THR A 45 6.70 -20.78 24.05
N HIS A 46 5.59 -21.33 23.58
CA HIS A 46 5.48 -21.97 22.28
C HIS A 46 4.32 -21.37 21.48
N PHE A 47 4.55 -21.18 20.19
CA PHE A 47 3.51 -20.89 19.21
C PHE A 47 3.02 -22.20 18.60
N ILE A 48 1.71 -22.40 18.61
CA ILE A 48 1.02 -23.56 18.04
C ILE A 48 0.19 -23.07 16.88
N PRO A 49 0.59 -23.32 15.60
CA PRO A 49 -0.15 -22.86 14.45
C PRO A 49 -1.48 -23.59 14.31
N ASP A 50 -2.52 -22.88 13.87
CA ASP A 50 -3.85 -23.46 13.60
C ASP A 50 -3.82 -24.41 12.41
N ASP A 51 -2.96 -24.11 11.43
CA ASP A 51 -2.79 -24.88 10.19
C ASP A 51 -1.35 -24.76 9.66
N ALA A 52 -1.09 -25.41 8.53
CA ALA A 52 0.20 -25.36 7.82
C ALA A 52 0.24 -24.30 6.70
N LEU A 53 -0.78 -23.44 6.59
CA LEU A 53 -0.86 -22.46 5.51
C LEU A 53 0.10 -21.31 5.78
N THR A 54 0.90 -20.99 4.78
CA THR A 54 1.69 -19.77 4.75
C THR A 54 0.89 -18.68 4.06
N ARG A 55 0.57 -17.63 4.78
CA ARG A 55 -0.15 -16.47 4.27
C ARG A 55 0.83 -15.32 4.04
N LEU A 56 0.66 -14.60 2.94
CA LEU A 56 1.47 -13.41 2.63
C LEU A 56 0.72 -12.16 3.05
N THR A 57 1.45 -11.15 3.53
CA THR A 57 0.87 -9.86 3.85
C THR A 57 0.57 -9.03 2.60
N ASP A 58 1.19 -9.38 1.47
CA ASP A 58 1.16 -8.56 0.26
C ASP A 58 1.20 -9.45 -0.98
N PHE A 59 0.41 -9.16 -2.00
CA PHE A 59 0.42 -9.94 -3.24
C PHE A 59 1.42 -9.43 -4.28
N ALA A 60 1.98 -8.24 -4.09
CA ALA A 60 3.12 -7.77 -4.87
C ALA A 60 4.45 -8.15 -4.19
N LYS A 61 5.54 -7.58 -4.63
CA LYS A 61 6.87 -8.11 -4.32
C LYS A 61 7.65 -7.29 -3.29
N ASP A 62 7.21 -6.06 -2.99
CA ASP A 62 8.04 -5.09 -2.29
C ASP A 62 7.53 -4.76 -0.86
N ASN A 63 6.97 -5.74 -0.15
CA ASN A 63 6.63 -5.59 1.27
C ASN A 63 7.53 -6.52 2.10
N TYR A 64 8.43 -5.95 2.88
CA TYR A 64 9.44 -6.70 3.59
C TYR A 64 9.74 -6.13 4.98
N ALA A 65 10.15 -7.00 5.89
CA ALA A 65 10.60 -6.68 7.24
C ALA A 65 9.57 -5.89 8.07
N GLY A 66 8.27 -6.18 7.87
CA GLY A 66 7.19 -5.55 8.61
C GLY A 66 7.34 -5.74 10.12
N GLN A 67 7.18 -4.64 10.86
CA GLN A 67 7.26 -4.62 12.32
C GLN A 67 5.99 -3.98 12.88
N PHE A 68 5.44 -4.59 13.92
CA PHE A 68 4.30 -4.07 14.66
C PHE A 68 4.76 -3.15 15.78
N PHE A 69 4.01 -2.08 16.04
CA PHE A 69 4.21 -1.23 17.18
C PHE A 69 3.86 -1.99 18.48
N TYR A 70 4.68 -1.81 19.48
CA TYR A 70 4.48 -2.45 20.78
C TYR A 70 3.50 -1.65 21.65
N GLY A 71 2.71 -2.36 22.46
CA GLY A 71 1.87 -1.76 23.49
C GLY A 71 0.47 -1.33 23.03
N ILE A 72 0.06 -1.67 21.81
CA ILE A 72 -1.32 -1.51 21.39
C ILE A 72 -2.16 -2.61 22.03
N PRO A 73 -3.27 -2.30 22.73
CA PRO A 73 -4.16 -3.30 23.30
C PRO A 73 -4.69 -4.30 22.25
N ALA A 74 -4.89 -5.57 22.65
CA ALA A 74 -5.29 -6.64 21.72
C ALA A 74 -6.72 -6.47 21.16
N ASP A 75 -7.56 -5.65 21.79
CA ASP A 75 -8.91 -5.28 21.35
C ASP A 75 -8.92 -4.13 20.33
N GLN A 76 -7.77 -3.55 20.03
CA GLN A 76 -7.60 -2.50 19.03
C GLN A 76 -6.88 -3.05 17.80
N ASP A 77 -7.01 -2.34 16.68
CA ASP A 77 -6.30 -2.66 15.46
C ASP A 77 -4.80 -2.47 15.68
N GLN A 78 -4.03 -3.52 15.41
CA GLN A 78 -2.59 -3.47 15.54
C GLN A 78 -1.98 -2.69 14.38
N ILE A 79 -0.96 -1.90 14.63
CA ILE A 79 -0.33 -1.05 13.60
C ILE A 79 1.04 -1.59 13.26
N SER A 80 1.38 -1.61 11.97
CA SER A 80 2.71 -1.97 11.49
C SER A 80 3.24 -0.99 10.45
N LEU A 81 4.55 -1.04 10.24
CA LEU A 81 5.29 -0.46 9.12
C LEU A 81 6.16 -1.53 8.49
N ALA A 82 6.35 -1.46 7.18
CA ALA A 82 7.23 -2.35 6.44
C ALA A 82 8.14 -1.56 5.48
N TRP A 83 9.21 -2.17 5.03
CA TRP A 83 9.96 -1.63 3.91
C TRP A 83 9.23 -1.89 2.60
N ALA A 84 9.10 -0.87 1.77
CA ALA A 84 8.74 -1.00 0.36
C ALA A 84 10.01 -1.37 -0.43
N SER A 85 10.42 -2.64 -0.33
CA SER A 85 11.72 -3.09 -0.82
C SER A 85 11.75 -4.61 -1.04
N ASN A 86 12.56 -5.05 -2.02
CA ASN A 86 12.92 -6.45 -2.20
C ASN A 86 14.43 -6.61 -2.36
N TRP A 87 15.03 -7.45 -1.55
CA TRP A 87 16.48 -7.63 -1.51
C TRP A 87 17.11 -8.24 -2.76
N GLN A 88 16.31 -8.70 -3.72
CA GLN A 88 16.85 -9.12 -5.02
C GLN A 88 17.44 -7.94 -5.83
N TYR A 89 16.97 -6.71 -5.58
CA TYR A 89 17.39 -5.53 -6.34
C TYR A 89 17.50 -4.24 -5.53
N THR A 90 17.17 -4.24 -4.25
CA THR A 90 17.09 -3.00 -3.47
C THR A 90 18.42 -2.23 -3.39
N ASN A 91 19.54 -2.94 -3.45
CA ASN A 91 20.87 -2.33 -3.38
C ASN A 91 21.34 -1.69 -4.69
N VAL A 92 20.60 -1.89 -5.80
CA VAL A 92 20.92 -1.36 -7.13
C VAL A 92 19.79 -0.52 -7.74
N VAL A 93 18.67 -0.34 -7.03
CA VAL A 93 17.62 0.58 -7.48
C VAL A 93 18.13 2.01 -7.56
N PRO A 94 17.50 2.87 -8.38
CA PRO A 94 17.87 4.28 -8.52
C PRO A 94 18.04 5.02 -7.18
N THR A 95 19.03 5.90 -7.12
CA THR A 95 19.38 6.73 -5.97
C THR A 95 19.55 8.20 -6.36
N ALA A 96 20.02 9.01 -5.42
CA ALA A 96 20.36 10.41 -5.66
C ALA A 96 21.22 10.60 -6.92
N GLY A 97 20.94 11.65 -7.65
CA GLY A 97 21.66 11.99 -8.89
C GLY A 97 20.98 11.52 -10.17
N GLN A 98 19.95 10.69 -10.06
CA GLN A 98 19.02 10.48 -11.16
C GLN A 98 17.88 11.50 -11.06
N GLU A 99 17.29 11.87 -12.18
CA GLU A 99 16.30 12.99 -12.26
C GLU A 99 15.07 12.79 -11.35
N LEU A 100 14.84 11.54 -10.91
CA LEU A 100 13.83 11.16 -9.93
C LEU A 100 14.44 10.48 -8.68
N GLY A 101 15.75 10.58 -8.49
CA GLY A 101 16.39 9.99 -7.35
C GLY A 101 16.09 10.78 -6.08
N ASP A 102 15.47 10.12 -5.11
CA ASP A 102 15.08 10.72 -3.83
C ASP A 102 16.27 10.90 -2.86
N GLY A 103 17.47 10.57 -3.30
CA GLY A 103 18.68 10.67 -2.47
C GLY A 103 18.94 9.47 -1.57
N PHE A 104 18.04 8.50 -1.54
CA PHE A 104 18.12 7.27 -0.74
C PHE A 104 17.64 6.05 -1.54
N ARG A 105 17.89 4.87 -1.03
CA ARG A 105 17.33 3.61 -1.55
C ARG A 105 16.28 3.08 -0.62
N SER A 106 15.21 2.51 -1.19
CA SER A 106 14.02 1.99 -0.50
C SER A 106 13.17 3.10 0.12
N ALA A 107 11.91 2.77 0.32
CA ALA A 107 10.94 3.58 1.01
C ALA A 107 10.29 2.76 2.12
N MET A 108 9.58 3.41 3.02
CA MET A 108 8.69 2.74 3.96
C MET A 108 7.28 2.68 3.38
N SER A 109 6.54 1.62 3.67
CA SER A 109 5.10 1.57 3.44
C SER A 109 4.40 2.64 4.27
N VAL A 110 3.14 2.95 3.95
CA VAL A 110 2.29 3.65 4.91
C VAL A 110 2.08 2.81 6.18
N ALA A 111 1.78 3.45 7.29
CA ALA A 111 1.37 2.75 8.49
C ALA A 111 0.04 2.02 8.23
N ARG A 112 -0.01 0.72 8.52
CA ARG A 112 -1.17 -0.13 8.27
C ARG A 112 -1.80 -0.58 9.58
N GLY A 113 -3.11 -0.40 9.71
CA GLY A 113 -3.93 -1.01 10.74
C GLY A 113 -4.27 -2.46 10.36
N HIS A 114 -4.31 -3.35 11.35
CA HIS A 114 -4.54 -4.78 11.15
C HIS A 114 -5.61 -5.32 12.08
N TYR A 115 -6.52 -6.09 11.49
CA TYR A 115 -7.45 -6.98 12.21
C TYR A 115 -7.61 -8.29 11.45
N LEU A 116 -8.21 -9.28 12.05
CA LEU A 116 -8.50 -10.56 11.42
C LEU A 116 -9.98 -10.62 11.02
N LYS A 117 -10.24 -11.15 9.83
CA LYS A 117 -11.58 -11.35 9.28
C LYS A 117 -11.69 -12.74 8.67
N ASN A 118 -12.82 -13.39 8.89
CA ASN A 118 -13.10 -14.66 8.23
C ASN A 118 -13.62 -14.41 6.81
N LEU A 119 -12.81 -14.74 5.81
CA LEU A 119 -13.16 -14.60 4.40
C LEU A 119 -13.65 -15.93 3.82
N PRO A 120 -14.68 -15.94 2.94
CA PRO A 120 -15.40 -17.16 2.54
C PRO A 120 -14.53 -18.28 1.97
N ARG A 121 -13.45 -17.96 1.25
CA ARG A 121 -12.57 -18.96 0.62
C ARG A 121 -11.21 -19.11 1.28
N GLN A 122 -10.83 -18.17 2.12
CA GLN A 122 -9.49 -18.11 2.71
C GLN A 122 -9.47 -18.44 4.19
N GLY A 123 -10.65 -18.47 4.82
CA GLY A 123 -10.77 -18.57 6.27
C GLY A 123 -10.25 -17.29 6.95
N LEU A 124 -9.75 -17.45 8.15
CA LEU A 124 -9.26 -16.33 8.95
C LEU A 124 -8.03 -15.70 8.29
N THR A 125 -8.15 -14.41 7.94
CA THR A 125 -7.18 -13.66 7.14
C THR A 125 -6.89 -12.31 7.80
N MET A 126 -5.64 -11.87 7.74
CA MET A 126 -5.23 -10.55 8.22
C MET A 126 -5.60 -9.49 7.19
N VAL A 127 -6.55 -8.65 7.54
CA VAL A 127 -6.90 -7.44 6.79
C VAL A 127 -5.93 -6.34 7.17
N GLN A 128 -5.50 -5.53 6.20
CA GLN A 128 -4.54 -4.46 6.42
C GLN A 128 -4.89 -3.23 5.59
N TYR A 129 -5.07 -2.11 6.25
CA TYR A 129 -5.53 -0.87 5.63
C TYR A 129 -4.64 0.31 6.05
N PRO A 130 -4.50 1.34 5.20
CA PRO A 130 -3.73 2.53 5.57
C PRO A 130 -4.42 3.26 6.73
N THR A 131 -3.67 3.62 7.76
CA THR A 131 -4.18 4.32 8.94
C THR A 131 -3.76 5.79 8.95
N ASN A 132 -4.58 6.65 9.57
CA ASN A 132 -4.34 8.09 9.78
C ASN A 132 -4.17 8.90 8.48
N LEU A 133 -4.79 8.48 7.38
CA LEU A 133 -4.71 9.21 6.11
C LEU A 133 -5.30 10.63 6.20
N GLU A 134 -6.32 10.85 7.05
CA GLU A 134 -6.97 12.15 7.22
C GLU A 134 -5.98 13.24 7.62
N ALA A 135 -4.92 12.87 8.34
CA ALA A 135 -3.89 13.83 8.76
C ALA A 135 -3.06 14.38 7.60
N VAL A 136 -2.93 13.60 6.52
CA VAL A 136 -2.09 13.89 5.36
C VAL A 136 -2.89 14.21 4.09
N ILE A 137 -4.20 14.00 4.07
CA ILE A 137 -5.05 14.47 2.98
C ILE A 137 -5.00 15.99 2.94
N ASP A 138 -4.81 16.54 1.74
CA ASP A 138 -4.74 17.98 1.50
C ASP A 138 -6.01 18.48 0.82
N SER A 139 -6.18 18.20 -0.46
CA SER A 139 -7.33 18.68 -1.23
C SER A 139 -7.90 17.60 -2.13
N GLU A 140 -9.22 17.64 -2.35
CA GLU A 140 -9.89 16.83 -3.35
C GLU A 140 -9.57 17.38 -4.74
N LEU A 141 -9.02 16.54 -5.60
CA LEU A 141 -8.66 16.89 -6.97
C LEU A 141 -9.78 16.54 -7.95
N ALA A 142 -10.49 15.45 -7.71
CA ALA A 142 -11.63 15.03 -8.51
C ALA A 142 -12.51 14.07 -7.72
N SER A 143 -13.83 14.11 -7.98
CA SER A 143 -14.76 13.08 -7.53
C SER A 143 -15.91 12.89 -8.52
N ASN A 144 -16.46 11.68 -8.55
CA ASN A 144 -17.66 11.36 -9.29
C ASN A 144 -18.43 10.26 -8.54
N SER A 145 -19.61 10.55 -8.06
CA SER A 145 -20.43 9.62 -7.27
C SER A 145 -21.26 8.63 -8.12
N SER A 146 -21.29 8.82 -9.44
CA SER A 146 -22.10 8.00 -10.37
C SER A 146 -21.41 7.91 -11.74
N LEU A 147 -20.17 7.40 -11.76
CA LEU A 147 -19.36 7.33 -12.96
C LEU A 147 -19.96 6.40 -14.03
N GLY A 148 -20.64 5.32 -13.60
CA GLY A 148 -21.11 4.28 -14.53
C GLY A 148 -19.94 3.68 -15.31
N ASN A 149 -20.14 3.48 -16.63
CA ASN A 149 -19.05 3.16 -17.55
C ASN A 149 -18.45 4.48 -18.04
N GLY A 150 -17.30 4.87 -17.47
CA GLY A 150 -16.75 6.20 -17.72
C GLY A 150 -15.26 6.31 -17.37
N THR A 151 -14.78 7.54 -17.47
CA THR A 151 -13.37 7.87 -17.19
C THR A 151 -13.29 9.18 -16.41
N VAL A 152 -12.50 9.19 -15.34
CA VAL A 152 -12.04 10.39 -14.65
C VAL A 152 -10.56 10.55 -14.93
N LEU A 153 -10.16 11.73 -15.35
CA LEU A 153 -8.78 12.12 -15.61
C LEU A 153 -8.40 13.24 -14.65
N VAL A 154 -7.27 13.09 -13.99
CA VAL A 154 -6.73 14.05 -13.01
C VAL A 154 -5.31 14.41 -13.43
N ASP A 155 -5.10 15.66 -13.81
CA ASP A 155 -3.76 16.24 -13.93
C ASP A 155 -3.31 16.67 -12.54
N TYR A 156 -2.20 16.11 -12.06
CA TYR A 156 -1.62 16.44 -10.76
C TYR A 156 -0.18 16.95 -10.82
N ALA A 157 0.24 17.44 -12.02
CA ALA A 157 1.57 18.02 -12.22
C ALA A 157 1.90 19.16 -11.23
N GLN A 158 0.87 19.84 -10.71
CA GLN A 158 1.03 20.94 -9.75
C GLN A 158 0.94 20.50 -8.28
N VAL A 159 0.74 19.23 -8.01
CA VAL A 159 0.76 18.69 -6.63
C VAL A 159 2.20 18.63 -6.17
N GLU A 160 2.57 19.50 -5.25
CA GLU A 160 3.97 19.69 -4.82
C GLU A 160 4.60 18.44 -4.23
N SER A 161 3.83 17.64 -3.48
CA SER A 161 4.28 16.35 -2.95
C SER A 161 4.52 15.30 -4.04
N GLY A 162 3.81 15.39 -5.17
CA GLY A 162 3.71 14.32 -6.15
C GLY A 162 2.96 13.09 -5.63
N ALA A 163 2.29 13.20 -4.48
CA ALA A 163 1.62 12.09 -3.81
C ALA A 163 0.11 12.23 -3.86
N LEU A 164 -0.57 11.11 -4.16
CA LEU A 164 -2.03 11.02 -4.27
C LEU A 164 -2.58 9.87 -3.44
N TYR A 165 -3.81 10.05 -2.97
CA TYR A 165 -4.69 8.99 -2.51
C TYR A 165 -5.93 8.92 -3.40
N PHE A 166 -6.38 7.72 -3.72
CA PHE A 166 -7.63 7.51 -4.45
C PHE A 166 -8.48 6.41 -3.85
N GLU A 167 -9.78 6.55 -4.05
CA GLU A 167 -10.77 5.52 -3.77
C GLU A 167 -11.67 5.32 -4.98
N ALA A 168 -12.06 4.07 -5.21
CA ALA A 168 -13.04 3.70 -6.19
C ALA A 168 -13.93 2.59 -5.62
N ASN A 169 -15.25 2.80 -5.63
CA ASN A 169 -16.21 1.87 -5.09
C ASN A 169 -17.18 1.45 -6.18
N ILE A 170 -17.46 0.16 -6.27
CA ILE A 170 -18.49 -0.43 -7.14
C ILE A 170 -19.57 -0.99 -6.24
N THR A 171 -20.79 -0.55 -6.41
CA THR A 171 -21.96 -0.91 -5.59
C THR A 171 -23.15 -1.30 -6.46
N GLY A 172 -24.22 -1.83 -5.85
CA GLY A 172 -25.42 -2.23 -6.58
C GLY A 172 -25.30 -3.59 -7.26
N ILE A 173 -24.35 -4.41 -6.82
CA ILE A 173 -24.15 -5.76 -7.33
C ILE A 173 -25.26 -6.66 -6.77
N SER A 174 -26.07 -7.24 -7.63
CA SER A 174 -27.06 -8.24 -7.24
C SER A 174 -26.50 -9.64 -7.45
N GLY A 175 -26.59 -10.50 -6.43
CA GLY A 175 -25.91 -11.79 -6.36
C GLY A 175 -26.29 -12.86 -7.40
N SER A 176 -27.15 -12.56 -8.38
CA SER A 176 -27.54 -13.48 -9.45
C SER A 176 -26.98 -13.11 -10.82
N ASP A 177 -26.46 -11.91 -10.99
CA ASP A 177 -26.00 -11.45 -12.29
C ASP A 177 -24.49 -11.65 -12.39
N ALA A 178 -24.05 -12.26 -13.48
CA ALA A 178 -22.63 -12.30 -13.80
C ALA A 178 -22.13 -10.86 -13.87
N LEU A 179 -21.38 -10.45 -12.87
CA LEU A 179 -20.74 -9.15 -12.87
C LEU A 179 -19.60 -9.22 -13.89
N ASP A 180 -19.81 -8.61 -15.04
CA ASP A 180 -18.76 -8.35 -16.02
C ASP A 180 -18.34 -6.90 -15.89
N GLY A 181 -17.07 -6.64 -16.02
CA GLY A 181 -16.56 -5.28 -16.06
C GLY A 181 -15.18 -5.13 -15.45
N THR A 182 -14.67 -3.93 -15.56
CA THR A 182 -13.36 -3.56 -15.02
C THR A 182 -13.40 -2.20 -14.36
N LEU A 183 -12.62 -2.06 -13.32
CA LEU A 183 -12.23 -0.79 -12.74
C LEU A 183 -10.70 -0.72 -12.79
N ASN A 184 -10.16 0.19 -13.56
CA ASN A 184 -8.73 0.35 -13.76
C ASN A 184 -8.25 1.73 -13.35
N PHE A 185 -7.06 1.80 -12.80
CA PHE A 185 -6.31 3.04 -12.64
C PHE A 185 -5.03 3.02 -13.48
N THR A 186 -4.58 4.18 -13.87
CA THR A 186 -3.28 4.36 -14.55
C THR A 186 -2.70 5.69 -14.08
N PHE A 187 -1.48 5.63 -13.57
CA PHE A 187 -0.62 6.80 -13.36
C PHE A 187 0.31 6.90 -14.55
N LEU A 188 0.32 8.03 -15.23
CA LEU A 188 0.97 8.26 -16.51
C LEU A 188 1.90 9.47 -16.43
N SER A 189 3.04 9.41 -17.08
CA SER A 189 3.85 10.59 -17.40
C SER A 189 3.40 11.17 -18.74
N SER A 190 2.91 12.41 -18.76
CA SER A 190 2.54 13.13 -19.98
C SER A 190 3.75 13.39 -20.87
N VAL A 191 4.95 13.37 -20.32
CA VAL A 191 6.22 13.65 -21.02
C VAL A 191 6.81 12.39 -21.66
N SER A 192 6.92 11.28 -20.90
CA SER A 192 7.59 10.06 -21.40
C SER A 192 6.62 8.99 -21.88
N GLY A 193 5.34 9.07 -21.53
CA GLY A 193 4.36 8.04 -21.80
C GLY A 193 4.51 6.79 -20.92
N GLU A 194 5.43 6.81 -19.96
CA GLU A 194 5.61 5.74 -19.00
C GLU A 194 4.44 5.68 -18.02
N SER A 195 4.13 4.49 -17.51
CA SER A 195 2.97 4.34 -16.62
C SER A 195 3.09 3.18 -15.64
N VAL A 196 2.37 3.33 -14.53
CA VAL A 196 2.00 2.25 -13.61
C VAL A 196 0.49 2.09 -13.67
N SER A 197 0.00 0.87 -13.82
CA SER A 197 -1.43 0.60 -13.95
C SER A 197 -1.85 -0.54 -13.04
N GLY A 198 -3.11 -0.57 -12.70
CA GLY A 198 -3.70 -1.65 -11.94
C GLY A 198 -5.22 -1.58 -11.97
N GLY A 199 -5.86 -2.47 -11.23
CA GLY A 199 -7.31 -2.46 -11.17
C GLY A 199 -7.92 -3.76 -10.73
N ILE A 200 -9.21 -3.87 -10.98
CA ILE A 200 -10.03 -5.05 -10.72
C ILE A 200 -10.68 -5.50 -12.02
N ILE A 201 -10.66 -6.81 -12.26
CA ILE A 201 -11.47 -7.49 -13.25
C ILE A 201 -12.58 -8.20 -12.48
N LEU A 202 -13.84 -7.97 -12.83
CA LEU A 202 -15.03 -8.31 -12.05
C LEU A 202 -15.85 -9.55 -12.52
N PRO A 203 -15.33 -10.57 -13.22
CA PRO A 203 -16.05 -11.83 -13.37
C PRO A 203 -16.03 -12.65 -12.07
N ALA A 204 -16.70 -13.79 -12.05
CA ALA A 204 -16.89 -14.66 -10.89
C ALA A 204 -15.63 -14.99 -10.08
N ASP A 205 -14.45 -14.85 -10.69
CA ASP A 205 -13.15 -15.00 -10.05
C ASP A 205 -12.38 -13.67 -9.98
N SER A 206 -13.06 -12.54 -9.63
CA SER A 206 -12.49 -11.19 -9.58
C SER A 206 -10.97 -11.19 -9.36
N VAL A 207 -10.21 -10.54 -10.19
CA VAL A 207 -8.75 -10.46 -10.09
C VAL A 207 -8.35 -9.03 -9.84
N VAL A 208 -7.65 -8.79 -8.74
CA VAL A 208 -6.93 -7.53 -8.54
C VAL A 208 -5.53 -7.65 -9.12
N TRP A 209 -5.05 -6.63 -9.80
CA TRP A 209 -3.77 -6.67 -10.50
C TRP A 209 -3.03 -5.34 -10.43
N LEU A 210 -1.72 -5.41 -10.61
CA LEU A 210 -0.79 -4.28 -10.66
C LEU A 210 0.27 -4.55 -11.72
N ASP A 211 0.59 -3.55 -12.56
CA ASP A 211 1.60 -3.60 -13.63
C ASP A 211 2.48 -2.35 -13.55
N ARG A 212 3.77 -2.54 -13.31
CA ARG A 212 4.83 -1.52 -13.31
C ARG A 212 5.78 -1.63 -14.50
N GLY A 213 5.54 -2.57 -15.40
CA GLY A 213 6.45 -2.92 -16.51
C GLY A 213 6.54 -1.88 -17.62
N LYS A 214 5.85 -0.75 -17.48
CA LYS A 214 5.97 0.38 -18.40
C LYS A 214 6.77 1.55 -17.82
N THR A 215 7.61 1.30 -16.82
CA THR A 215 8.58 2.27 -16.30
C THR A 215 9.99 1.84 -16.70
N ASN A 216 10.80 2.76 -17.24
CA ASN A 216 12.06 2.46 -17.92
C ASN A 216 13.31 2.97 -17.16
N GLY A 217 13.13 3.55 -15.98
CA GLY A 217 14.24 4.08 -15.17
C GLY A 217 15.02 3.03 -14.40
N PHE A 218 14.56 1.77 -14.41
CA PHE A 218 15.26 0.66 -13.78
C PHE A 218 15.01 -0.64 -14.54
N ASP A 219 16.10 -1.30 -14.92
CA ASP A 219 16.08 -2.63 -15.56
C ASP A 219 16.90 -3.62 -14.73
N HIS A 220 16.25 -4.70 -14.31
CA HIS A 220 16.90 -5.78 -13.57
C HIS A 220 16.16 -7.11 -13.82
N PRO A 221 16.87 -8.22 -14.07
CA PRO A 221 16.23 -9.50 -14.43
C PRO A 221 15.22 -10.03 -13.41
N LEU A 222 15.34 -9.62 -12.16
CA LEU A 222 14.44 -10.04 -11.08
C LEU A 222 13.39 -8.98 -10.71
N PHE A 223 13.34 -7.85 -11.43
CA PHE A 223 12.35 -6.80 -11.25
C PHE A 223 11.07 -7.17 -12.00
N THR A 224 10.22 -7.95 -11.34
CA THR A 224 8.97 -8.46 -11.91
C THR A 224 8.01 -7.33 -12.25
N ASP A 225 7.42 -7.36 -13.43
CA ASP A 225 6.56 -6.29 -13.95
C ASP A 225 5.14 -6.36 -13.40
N LYS A 226 4.57 -7.57 -13.28
CA LYS A 226 3.15 -7.78 -13.07
C LYS A 226 2.87 -8.67 -11.89
N PHE A 227 1.84 -8.27 -11.14
CA PHE A 227 1.33 -9.00 -9.99
C PHE A 227 -0.18 -9.13 -10.12
N SER A 228 -0.72 -10.24 -9.66
CA SER A 228 -2.15 -10.42 -9.58
C SER A 228 -2.52 -11.32 -8.41
N TYR A 229 -3.70 -11.11 -7.89
CA TYR A 229 -4.27 -11.92 -6.83
C TYR A 229 -5.67 -12.34 -7.26
N GLY A 230 -5.87 -13.65 -7.32
CA GLY A 230 -7.15 -14.27 -7.63
C GLY A 230 -8.09 -14.06 -6.45
N ALA A 231 -9.18 -13.45 -6.74
CA ALA A 231 -9.98 -12.81 -5.76
C ALA A 231 -10.88 -13.72 -4.98
N LEU A 232 -11.34 -13.13 -4.24
CA LEU A 232 -12.26 -13.05 -3.15
C LEU A 232 -13.70 -12.91 -3.66
N TYR A 233 -14.14 -13.82 -4.57
CA TYR A 233 -15.54 -13.88 -4.91
C TYR A 233 -16.33 -14.34 -3.68
N ASP A 234 -17.04 -13.41 -3.10
CA ASP A 234 -18.09 -13.68 -2.15
C ASP A 234 -19.45 -13.45 -2.84
N PRO A 235 -20.30 -14.47 -3.03
CA PRO A 235 -21.61 -14.29 -3.63
C PRO A 235 -22.53 -13.38 -2.80
N ALA A 236 -22.22 -13.16 -1.53
CA ALA A 236 -22.90 -12.20 -0.67
C ALA A 236 -22.36 -10.76 -0.80
N GLN A 237 -21.26 -10.58 -1.50
CA GLN A 237 -20.65 -9.26 -1.66
C GLN A 237 -21.47 -8.37 -2.58
N GLN A 238 -21.91 -7.25 -2.08
CA GLN A 238 -22.70 -6.27 -2.83
C GLN A 238 -21.90 -5.05 -3.29
N ALA A 239 -20.63 -5.00 -2.92
CA ALA A 239 -19.74 -3.89 -3.25
C ALA A 239 -18.30 -4.36 -3.36
N TYR A 240 -17.53 -3.72 -4.22
CA TYR A 240 -16.07 -3.80 -4.26
C TYR A 240 -15.46 -2.43 -4.07
N ARG A 241 -14.38 -2.39 -3.31
CA ARG A 241 -13.60 -1.17 -3.07
C ARG A 241 -12.16 -1.40 -3.49
N LEU A 242 -11.63 -0.44 -4.24
CA LEU A 242 -10.21 -0.33 -4.53
C LEU A 242 -9.74 1.05 -4.07
N SER A 243 -8.71 1.08 -3.23
CA SER A 243 -8.04 2.32 -2.88
C SER A 243 -6.54 2.18 -3.06
N GLY A 244 -5.84 3.28 -3.18
CA GLY A 244 -4.39 3.25 -3.31
C GLY A 244 -3.74 4.59 -3.03
N ILE A 245 -2.47 4.49 -2.70
CA ILE A 245 -1.58 5.62 -2.47
C ILE A 245 -0.45 5.50 -3.46
N VAL A 246 -0.16 6.57 -4.17
CA VAL A 246 1.07 6.72 -4.94
C VAL A 246 1.89 7.84 -4.30
N ASP A 247 3.19 7.60 -4.12
CA ASP A 247 4.12 8.62 -3.66
C ASP A 247 5.43 8.44 -4.43
N ARG A 248 5.60 9.23 -5.51
CA ARG A 248 6.77 9.24 -6.41
C ARG A 248 7.13 7.86 -6.95
N SER A 249 7.93 7.08 -6.21
CA SER A 249 8.47 5.78 -6.63
C SER A 249 7.84 4.59 -5.92
N ILE A 250 6.78 4.79 -5.14
CA ILE A 250 6.04 3.73 -4.45
C ILE A 250 4.55 3.80 -4.77
N ILE A 251 3.94 2.65 -4.93
CA ILE A 251 2.48 2.50 -4.97
C ILE A 251 2.05 1.42 -4.00
N GLU A 252 1.02 1.73 -3.23
CA GLU A 252 0.33 0.77 -2.36
C GLU A 252 -1.14 0.73 -2.73
N ILE A 253 -1.69 -0.46 -2.94
CA ILE A 253 -3.12 -0.65 -3.24
C ILE A 253 -3.77 -1.57 -2.22
N PHE A 254 -5.03 -1.31 -1.94
CA PHE A 254 -5.84 -2.01 -0.94
C PHE A 254 -7.18 -2.37 -1.56
N PHE A 255 -7.47 -3.64 -1.59
CA PHE A 255 -8.71 -4.18 -2.13
C PHE A 255 -9.67 -4.52 -0.98
N ASN A 256 -10.96 -4.16 -1.13
CA ASN A 256 -12.02 -4.39 -0.12
C ASN A 256 -11.62 -3.92 1.29
N GLY A 257 -11.03 -2.73 1.37
CA GLY A 257 -10.58 -2.19 2.65
C GLY A 257 -9.38 -2.92 3.24
N GLY A 258 -8.63 -3.66 2.42
CA GLY A 258 -7.38 -4.32 2.84
C GLY A 258 -7.47 -5.83 2.97
N GLU A 259 -8.52 -6.49 2.48
CA GLU A 259 -8.59 -7.96 2.37
C GLU A 259 -7.46 -8.52 1.48
N ALA A 260 -7.00 -7.72 0.51
CA ALA A 260 -5.75 -7.93 -0.19
C ALA A 260 -5.02 -6.59 -0.34
N ALA A 261 -3.70 -6.62 -0.23
CA ALA A 261 -2.86 -5.43 -0.39
C ALA A 261 -1.65 -5.73 -1.27
N ALA A 262 -1.15 -4.69 -1.93
CA ALA A 262 0.08 -4.75 -2.71
C ALA A 262 0.94 -3.52 -2.47
N THR A 263 2.23 -3.74 -2.31
CA THR A 263 3.27 -2.70 -2.28
C THR A 263 4.22 -2.92 -3.45
N SER A 264 4.45 -1.88 -4.22
CA SER A 264 5.38 -1.96 -5.35
C SER A 264 6.17 -0.67 -5.49
N VAL A 265 7.48 -0.80 -5.66
CA VAL A 265 8.33 0.30 -6.11
C VAL A 265 8.37 0.32 -7.64
N PHE A 266 8.52 1.50 -8.22
CA PHE A 266 8.61 1.70 -9.67
C PHE A 266 9.49 2.91 -9.97
N PHE A 267 10.10 2.94 -11.14
CA PHE A 267 11.09 3.95 -11.48
C PHE A 267 10.89 4.45 -12.91
N PRO A 268 10.01 5.45 -13.14
CA PRO A 268 9.88 6.08 -14.44
C PRO A 268 11.07 7.00 -14.70
N THR A 269 11.35 7.30 -15.96
CA THR A 269 12.40 8.26 -16.35
C THR A 269 11.96 9.73 -16.22
N ARG A 270 10.64 9.95 -16.11
CA ARG A 270 10.01 11.26 -15.88
C ARG A 270 8.90 11.12 -14.83
N PRO A 271 8.60 12.16 -14.06
CA PRO A 271 7.50 12.14 -13.11
C PRO A 271 6.19 11.67 -13.75
N LEU A 272 5.43 10.87 -13.01
CA LEU A 272 4.04 10.62 -13.34
C LEU A 272 3.24 11.83 -12.88
N ASP A 273 2.40 12.39 -13.76
CA ASP A 273 1.71 13.66 -13.55
C ASP A 273 0.21 13.61 -13.87
N THR A 274 -0.25 12.48 -14.39
CA THR A 274 -1.63 12.28 -14.79
C THR A 274 -2.16 10.97 -14.24
N MET A 275 -3.34 11.01 -13.61
CA MET A 275 -4.06 9.83 -13.16
C MET A 275 -5.32 9.63 -13.99
N ILE A 276 -5.58 8.39 -14.40
CA ILE A 276 -6.78 7.97 -15.11
C ILE A 276 -7.46 6.88 -14.29
N LEU A 277 -8.73 7.09 -13.92
CA LEU A 277 -9.62 6.07 -13.38
C LEU A 277 -10.67 5.74 -14.44
N LYS A 278 -10.80 4.47 -14.79
CA LYS A 278 -11.70 4.03 -15.86
C LYS A 278 -12.49 2.80 -15.44
N THR A 279 -13.79 2.87 -15.65
CA THR A 279 -14.71 1.74 -15.57
C THR A 279 -15.23 1.37 -16.95
N ALA A 280 -15.41 0.09 -17.21
CA ALA A 280 -15.95 -0.41 -18.48
C ALA A 280 -16.64 -1.75 -18.28
N GLY A 281 -17.69 -2.02 -19.06
CA GLY A 281 -18.41 -3.29 -19.03
C GLY A 281 -19.33 -3.48 -17.82
N LEU A 282 -19.57 -2.44 -17.02
CA LEU A 282 -20.48 -2.49 -15.89
C LEU A 282 -21.93 -2.53 -16.38
N ASN A 283 -22.77 -3.32 -15.73
CA ASN A 283 -24.22 -3.34 -15.96
C ASN A 283 -24.87 -2.03 -15.49
N ASP A 284 -26.00 -1.67 -16.07
CA ASP A 284 -26.73 -0.42 -15.76
C ASP A 284 -27.20 -0.32 -14.28
N THR A 285 -27.31 -1.45 -13.59
CA THR A 285 -27.69 -1.51 -12.17
C THR A 285 -26.51 -1.25 -11.23
N VAL A 286 -25.28 -1.30 -11.75
CA VAL A 286 -24.06 -1.17 -10.98
C VAL A 286 -23.60 0.30 -11.01
N THR A 287 -23.34 0.85 -9.85
CA THR A 287 -22.82 2.21 -9.70
C THR A 287 -21.35 2.17 -9.36
N ALA A 288 -20.55 2.95 -10.07
CA ALA A 288 -19.16 3.23 -9.72
C ALA A 288 -19.03 4.65 -9.18
N SER A 289 -18.37 4.81 -8.03
CA SER A 289 -17.96 6.10 -7.51
C SER A 289 -16.46 6.16 -7.35
N VAL A 290 -15.87 7.32 -7.62
CA VAL A 290 -14.42 7.55 -7.52
C VAL A 290 -14.13 8.89 -6.87
N ALA A 291 -13.03 8.96 -6.15
CA ALA A 291 -12.51 10.20 -5.60
C ALA A 291 -10.98 10.16 -5.52
N VAL A 292 -10.34 11.30 -5.73
CA VAL A 292 -8.88 11.45 -5.76
C VAL A 292 -8.51 12.69 -4.96
N TRP A 293 -7.52 12.54 -4.08
CA TRP A 293 -7.00 13.62 -3.24
C TRP A 293 -5.49 13.76 -3.39
N SER A 294 -5.00 14.98 -3.29
CA SER A 294 -3.59 15.24 -3.05
C SER A 294 -3.22 14.93 -1.60
N LEU A 295 -1.97 14.55 -1.39
CA LEU A 295 -1.42 14.34 -0.05
C LEU A 295 -0.38 15.41 0.26
N LYS A 296 -0.30 15.83 1.52
CA LYS A 296 0.72 16.75 2.01
C LYS A 296 2.09 16.10 1.99
N ALA A 297 3.12 16.88 1.70
CA ALA A 297 4.51 16.43 1.85
C ALA A 297 4.99 16.70 3.27
N THR A 298 5.49 15.68 3.93
CA THR A 298 6.02 15.78 5.31
C THR A 298 7.24 16.72 5.38
N TRP A 299 7.98 16.85 4.30
CA TRP A 299 9.24 17.63 4.26
C TRP A 299 9.07 19.08 3.84
N LEU A 300 8.01 19.43 3.15
CA LEU A 300 7.78 20.78 2.60
C LEU A 300 7.32 21.79 3.67
N ASP A 301 6.52 21.35 4.62
CA ASP A 301 5.99 22.23 5.68
C ASP A 301 7.04 22.62 6.75
N GLN A 302 8.24 22.05 6.71
CA GLN A 302 9.30 22.39 7.69
C GLN A 302 10.01 23.71 7.40
N ALA A 303 9.88 24.28 6.22
CA ALA A 303 10.46 25.57 5.89
C ALA A 303 9.76 26.73 6.63
N ASP A 304 8.44 26.64 6.84
CA ASP A 304 7.64 27.68 7.47
C ASP A 304 7.46 27.50 9.00
N SER A 305 7.68 26.30 9.53
CA SER A 305 7.51 26.02 10.96
C SER A 305 8.76 26.31 11.83
N ASN A 306 9.90 26.61 11.20
CA ASN A 306 11.15 26.91 11.93
C ASN A 306 11.16 28.28 12.64
N ASP A 307 10.12 29.10 12.51
CA ASP A 307 10.06 30.40 13.19
C ASP A 307 9.40 30.36 14.58
N THR A 308 8.83 29.25 15.02
CA THR A 308 8.08 29.21 16.31
C THR A 308 8.60 28.23 17.36
N VAL A 309 9.62 27.43 17.10
CA VAL A 309 10.19 26.49 18.09
C VAL A 309 11.71 26.75 18.32
N ARG A 310 12.13 28.01 18.34
CA ARG A 310 13.36 28.41 19.01
C ARG A 310 13.03 29.00 20.39
N GLY A 311 12.40 28.18 21.21
CA GLY A 311 12.31 28.40 22.65
C GLY A 311 13.60 27.95 23.31
N ASN A 312 14.43 28.90 23.68
CA ASN A 312 15.45 28.90 24.73
C ASN A 312 16.12 27.55 25.12
N VAL A 313 17.16 27.18 24.43
CA VAL A 313 18.26 26.44 25.07
C VAL A 313 19.42 27.38 25.22
N THR A 314 19.59 27.90 26.42
CA THR A 314 20.81 28.62 26.86
C THR A 314 21.98 27.61 26.90
N THR A 315 22.81 27.60 25.89
CA THR A 315 24.12 26.94 25.95
C THR A 315 25.09 27.86 26.56
N GLY A 316 25.51 27.56 27.80
CA GLY A 316 26.73 28.06 28.40
C GLY A 316 27.92 27.59 27.56
N GLY A 317 28.76 28.54 27.18
CA GLY A 317 29.88 28.32 26.31
C GLY A 317 31.00 27.50 26.93
N SER A 318 31.79 26.88 26.09
CA SER A 318 33.25 26.90 26.19
C SER A 318 33.90 26.39 24.92
N SER A 319 34.85 27.12 24.50
CA SER A 319 35.76 27.08 23.36
C SER A 319 36.58 25.80 23.18
N THR A 320 37.00 25.64 21.94
CA THR A 320 38.34 25.30 21.40
C THR A 320 38.58 23.89 20.83
N THR A 321 39.06 23.99 19.60
CA THR A 321 40.13 23.27 18.86
C THR A 321 39.79 22.00 18.06
N SER A 322 39.86 22.25 16.77
CA SER A 322 40.63 21.59 15.67
C SER A 322 41.26 20.22 15.95
N ARG A 323 40.98 19.24 15.07
CA ARG A 323 41.89 18.47 14.22
C ARG A 323 41.25 17.26 13.55
N ARG A 324 41.31 17.32 12.24
CA ARG A 324 41.81 16.36 11.22
C ARG A 324 41.68 14.85 11.45
N SER A 325 40.99 14.28 10.45
CA SER A 325 41.40 13.20 9.53
C SER A 325 41.64 11.80 10.08
N THR A 326 41.05 10.85 9.46
CA THR A 326 41.54 9.79 8.57
C THR A 326 40.67 8.55 8.70
N ASN A 327 40.21 8.13 7.55
CA ASN A 327 40.02 6.77 7.02
C ASN A 327 40.06 5.58 8.00
N LEU A 328 39.10 4.70 7.91
CA LEU A 328 39.32 3.31 7.47
C LEU A 328 38.09 2.43 7.76
N PHE A 329 37.78 1.68 6.74
CA PHE A 329 36.93 0.52 6.53
C PHE A 329 35.47 0.79 6.22
#